data_818ec0f08d673002db87ec6ae545d3fa
#
_entry.id   818ec0f08d673002db87ec6ae545d3fa
#
_cell.length_a   1.000
_cell.length_b   1.000
_cell.length_c   1.000
_cell.angle_alpha   90.00
_cell.angle_beta   90.00
_cell.angle_gamma   90.00
#
_symmetry.space_group_name_H-M   'P 1'
#
loop_
_entity.id
_entity.type
_entity.pdbx_description
1 polymer ?
#
loop_
_entity_poly.entity_id
_entity_poly.type
_entity_poly.pdbx_seq_one_letter_code
_entity_poly.pdbx_strand_id
1 'polypeptide(L)'
;MTDRVKSHKVYAAWEYEKEEHDLNEASKKGLQLIRGGCFSSDFKRDNSVRYVYQLDYNADITDPLRYRTAFEEQGWEYINSTFNGWHYFRKPYEEGIEPSEYRIYTDKQSLCQMQNRWLRIIGVLFAVYTVMFALYLILAFQTLEPSIFMESGVFALLSITLGLGLLSIIRSRRGKKTALLIPIQITLPATLVIFITAILVAGFGHTQVLYEENFTYINMEQNKLPISSGEYTVDRGREYRLDLEMDAGDGEMTINIVSDTGKVAYELTSAQCSITDQPVYLEQGQYQTLYYYNFEQYDPMNSQVRVDFVLKE
;
A
#
# COMPACT_ATOMS: atom_id res chain seq x y z
N MET A 1 -39.57 14.41 -7.35
CA MET A 1 -38.13 14.14 -7.33
C MET A 1 -37.73 13.90 -5.88
N THR A 2 -37.31 12.70 -5.52
CA THR A 2 -36.82 12.40 -4.16
C THR A 2 -35.47 13.07 -3.99
N ASP A 3 -35.40 14.07 -3.13
CA ASP A 3 -34.20 14.88 -2.85
C ASP A 3 -33.24 14.03 -1.99
N ARG A 4 -32.47 13.15 -2.66
CA ARG A 4 -31.48 12.29 -2.02
C ARG A 4 -30.16 13.05 -1.85
N VAL A 5 -29.60 13.00 -0.66
CA VAL A 5 -28.30 13.61 -0.32
C VAL A 5 -27.36 12.49 0.11
N LYS A 6 -26.15 12.49 -0.44
CA LYS A 6 -25.12 11.54 -0.10
C LYS A 6 -24.03 12.19 0.76
N SER A 7 -23.63 11.54 1.84
CA SER A 7 -22.49 11.93 2.68
C SER A 7 -21.38 10.92 2.56
N HIS A 8 -20.14 11.40 2.40
CA HIS A 8 -18.93 10.57 2.27
C HIS A 8 -18.07 10.60 3.56
N LYS A 9 -18.70 10.79 4.71
CA LYS A 9 -17.99 10.69 5.99
C LYS A 9 -17.67 9.22 6.28
N VAL A 10 -16.44 8.99 6.73
CA VAL A 10 -15.95 7.68 7.17
C VAL A 10 -15.69 7.74 8.66
N TYR A 11 -16.10 6.72 9.38
CA TYR A 11 -15.92 6.59 10.83
C TYR A 11 -15.18 5.30 11.15
N ALA A 12 -14.26 5.38 12.09
CA ALA A 12 -13.65 4.18 12.67
C ALA A 12 -14.61 3.55 13.70
N ALA A 13 -14.39 2.27 14.03
CA ALA A 13 -15.24 1.58 14.99
C ALA A 13 -15.29 2.27 16.38
N TRP A 14 -14.22 2.94 16.79
CA TRP A 14 -14.18 3.71 18.04
C TRP A 14 -14.82 5.10 17.94
N GLU A 15 -15.23 5.52 16.74
CA GLU A 15 -15.95 6.78 16.48
C GLU A 15 -17.46 6.58 16.33
N TYR A 16 -18.00 5.38 16.64
CA TYR A 16 -19.41 5.06 16.46
C TYR A 16 -20.35 6.05 17.21
N GLU A 17 -19.99 6.50 18.41
CA GLU A 17 -20.76 7.51 19.15
C GLU A 17 -20.77 8.86 18.41
N LYS A 18 -19.69 9.20 17.72
CA LYS A 18 -19.62 10.40 16.88
C LYS A 18 -20.48 10.24 15.63
N GLU A 19 -20.49 9.05 15.02
CA GLU A 19 -21.38 8.75 13.91
C GLU A 19 -22.85 8.88 14.32
N GLU A 20 -23.26 8.29 15.45
CA GLU A 20 -24.60 8.45 16.01
C GLU A 20 -24.95 9.92 16.23
N HIS A 21 -24.02 10.69 16.82
CA HIS A 21 -24.21 12.13 17.02
C HIS A 21 -24.44 12.86 15.70
N ASP A 22 -23.61 12.61 14.68
CA ASP A 22 -23.71 13.26 13.37
C ASP A 22 -25.01 12.88 12.64
N LEU A 23 -25.47 11.64 12.75
CA LEU A 23 -26.76 11.17 12.22
C LEU A 23 -27.92 11.88 12.90
N ASN A 24 -27.87 12.03 14.24
CA ASN A 24 -28.89 12.71 15.00
C ASN A 24 -28.93 14.21 14.69
N GLU A 25 -27.79 14.86 14.48
CA GLU A 25 -27.73 16.25 14.05
C GLU A 25 -28.25 16.45 12.61
N ALA A 26 -27.99 15.48 11.71
CA ALA A 26 -28.57 15.48 10.37
C ALA A 26 -30.10 15.36 10.40
N SER A 27 -30.64 14.49 11.26
CA SER A 27 -32.10 14.32 11.46
C SER A 27 -32.76 15.59 11.94
N LYS A 28 -32.16 16.31 12.89
CA LYS A 28 -32.63 17.61 13.34
C LYS A 28 -32.75 18.65 12.23
N LYS A 29 -31.91 18.52 11.18
CA LYS A 29 -31.89 19.39 10.00
C LYS A 29 -32.79 18.87 8.86
N GLY A 30 -33.65 17.87 9.13
CA GLY A 30 -34.56 17.28 8.16
C GLY A 30 -33.87 16.33 7.17
N LEU A 31 -32.66 15.82 7.44
CA LEU A 31 -32.00 14.81 6.64
C LEU A 31 -32.14 13.45 7.33
N GLN A 32 -33.01 12.59 6.79
CA GLN A 32 -33.28 11.27 7.35
C GLN A 32 -32.46 10.21 6.65
N LEU A 33 -31.78 9.36 7.43
CA LEU A 33 -30.95 8.26 6.91
C LEU A 33 -31.81 7.21 6.22
N ILE A 34 -31.48 6.89 4.99
CA ILE A 34 -32.07 5.80 4.20
C ILE A 34 -31.18 4.56 4.28
N ARG A 35 -29.86 4.77 4.21
CA ARG A 35 -28.87 3.72 4.23
C ARG A 35 -27.58 4.23 4.85
N GLY A 36 -27.11 3.57 5.91
CA GLY A 36 -25.79 3.76 6.48
C GLY A 36 -24.75 2.89 5.75
N GLY A 37 -23.52 3.36 5.68
CA GLY A 37 -22.43 2.61 5.04
C GLY A 37 -21.05 3.06 5.49
N CYS A 38 -20.06 2.17 5.34
CA CYS A 38 -18.68 2.41 5.77
C CYS A 38 -18.00 3.60 5.09
N PHE A 39 -18.31 3.86 3.81
CA PHE A 39 -17.67 4.91 3.00
C PHE A 39 -18.63 6.01 2.57
N SER A 40 -19.92 5.76 2.66
CA SER A 40 -20.95 6.76 2.34
C SER A 40 -22.29 6.37 2.93
N SER A 41 -23.06 7.37 3.34
CA SER A 41 -24.43 7.23 3.83
C SER A 41 -25.39 8.02 2.95
N ASP A 42 -26.57 7.45 2.68
CA ASP A 42 -27.61 8.05 1.84
C ASP A 42 -28.74 8.60 2.74
N PHE A 43 -29.13 9.83 2.47
CA PHE A 43 -30.17 10.54 3.19
C PHE A 43 -31.30 10.98 2.25
N LYS A 44 -32.48 11.16 2.82
CA LYS A 44 -33.63 11.80 2.18
C LYS A 44 -33.99 13.07 2.95
N ARG A 45 -34.33 14.15 2.24
CA ARG A 45 -34.92 15.33 2.89
C ARG A 45 -36.35 15.01 3.31
N ASP A 46 -36.62 15.12 4.60
CA ASP A 46 -37.90 14.93 5.19
C ASP A 46 -37.97 15.70 6.51
N ASN A 47 -38.67 16.84 6.49
CA ASN A 47 -38.85 17.70 7.67
C ASN A 47 -40.08 17.32 8.48
N SER A 48 -40.90 16.36 8.02
CA SER A 48 -42.13 15.97 8.69
C SER A 48 -41.90 15.07 9.91
N VAL A 49 -40.75 14.37 9.93
CA VAL A 49 -40.39 13.42 10.99
C VAL A 49 -38.93 13.66 11.42
N ARG A 50 -38.69 13.55 12.71
CA ARG A 50 -37.36 13.51 13.29
C ARG A 50 -37.14 12.14 13.91
N TYR A 51 -35.96 11.55 13.65
CA TYR A 51 -35.56 10.29 14.23
C TYR A 51 -34.33 10.44 15.12
N VAL A 52 -34.21 9.51 16.08
CA VAL A 52 -32.97 9.25 16.81
C VAL A 52 -32.36 7.98 16.22
N TYR A 53 -31.05 8.01 15.94
CA TYR A 53 -30.30 6.94 15.38
C TYR A 53 -29.34 6.35 16.40
N GLN A 54 -29.23 5.01 16.40
CA GLN A 54 -28.27 4.26 17.21
C GLN A 54 -27.66 3.13 16.38
N LEU A 55 -26.45 2.76 16.73
CA LEU A 55 -25.69 1.69 16.07
C LEU A 55 -25.46 0.50 17.01
N ASP A 56 -25.61 -0.71 16.48
CA ASP A 56 -25.14 -1.93 17.12
C ASP A 56 -24.07 -2.61 16.26
N TYR A 57 -23.12 -3.25 16.91
CA TYR A 57 -22.13 -4.07 16.26
C TYR A 57 -22.36 -5.56 16.56
N ASN A 58 -22.71 -6.31 15.53
CA ASN A 58 -22.86 -7.76 15.59
C ASN A 58 -22.55 -8.41 14.22
N ALA A 59 -21.34 -8.92 14.07
CA ALA A 59 -20.90 -9.57 12.83
C ALA A 59 -21.39 -11.02 12.70
N ASP A 60 -21.76 -11.67 13.82
CA ASP A 60 -22.05 -13.10 13.90
C ASP A 60 -23.53 -13.37 14.21
N ILE A 61 -24.43 -12.76 13.43
CA ILE A 61 -25.86 -12.99 13.63
C ILE A 61 -26.26 -14.33 13.01
N THR A 62 -26.63 -15.29 13.85
CA THR A 62 -27.12 -16.62 13.43
C THR A 62 -28.58 -16.62 13.02
N ASP A 63 -29.40 -15.75 13.66
CA ASP A 63 -30.83 -15.60 13.37
C ASP A 63 -31.15 -14.10 13.16
N PRO A 64 -31.11 -13.63 11.91
CA PRO A 64 -31.36 -12.21 11.61
C PRO A 64 -32.80 -11.74 11.93
N LEU A 65 -33.78 -12.65 11.84
CA LEU A 65 -35.18 -12.31 12.14
C LEU A 65 -35.35 -12.05 13.63
N ARG A 66 -34.94 -13.00 14.45
CA ARG A 66 -34.99 -12.89 15.92
C ARG A 66 -34.21 -11.66 16.40
N TYR A 67 -33.06 -11.38 15.78
CA TYR A 67 -32.25 -10.21 16.11
C TYR A 67 -33.02 -8.91 15.87
N ARG A 68 -33.67 -8.76 14.70
CA ARG A 68 -34.44 -7.54 14.39
C ARG A 68 -35.67 -7.41 15.27
N THR A 69 -36.42 -8.48 15.46
CA THR A 69 -37.61 -8.49 16.31
C THR A 69 -37.31 -8.02 17.73
N ALA A 70 -36.16 -8.41 18.30
CA ALA A 70 -35.76 -7.97 19.65
C ALA A 70 -35.58 -6.42 19.76
N PHE A 71 -35.20 -5.74 18.69
CA PHE A 71 -35.12 -4.29 18.65
C PHE A 71 -36.47 -3.66 18.31
N GLU A 72 -37.26 -4.28 17.45
CA GLU A 72 -38.62 -3.82 17.11
C GLU A 72 -39.55 -3.81 18.33
N GLU A 73 -39.45 -4.84 19.20
CA GLU A 73 -40.17 -4.91 20.48
C GLU A 73 -39.84 -3.73 21.41
N GLN A 74 -38.65 -3.12 21.24
CA GLN A 74 -38.23 -1.92 21.97
C GLN A 74 -38.56 -0.60 21.24
N GLY A 75 -39.28 -0.69 20.10
CA GLY A 75 -39.68 0.46 19.28
C GLY A 75 -38.59 0.97 18.32
N TRP A 76 -37.54 0.18 18.09
CA TRP A 76 -36.54 0.53 17.12
C TRP A 76 -36.88 -0.03 15.73
N GLU A 77 -36.72 0.77 14.68
CA GLU A 77 -36.85 0.36 13.29
C GLU A 77 -35.46 0.07 12.72
N TYR A 78 -35.27 -1.12 12.16
CA TYR A 78 -34.04 -1.51 11.49
C TYR A 78 -33.94 -0.84 10.11
N ILE A 79 -32.78 -0.23 9.80
CA ILE A 79 -32.52 0.41 8.52
C ILE A 79 -31.72 -0.54 7.61
N ASN A 80 -30.48 -0.85 7.95
CA ASN A 80 -29.61 -1.75 7.24
C ASN A 80 -28.39 -2.15 8.08
N SER A 81 -27.60 -3.10 7.56
CA SER A 81 -26.27 -3.41 8.06
C SER A 81 -25.20 -3.09 7.03
N THR A 82 -23.96 -2.96 7.51
CA THR A 82 -22.75 -2.88 6.70
C THR A 82 -22.08 -4.25 6.63
N PHE A 83 -21.21 -4.45 5.64
CA PHE A 83 -20.50 -5.72 5.46
C PHE A 83 -19.56 -6.08 6.62
N ASN A 84 -19.14 -5.10 7.42
CA ASN A 84 -18.27 -5.25 8.58
C ASN A 84 -19.00 -5.41 9.92
N GLY A 85 -20.33 -5.61 9.90
CA GLY A 85 -21.12 -6.01 11.08
C GLY A 85 -21.74 -4.88 11.87
N TRP A 86 -21.75 -3.64 11.37
CA TRP A 86 -22.51 -2.55 11.96
C TRP A 86 -23.96 -2.56 11.48
N HIS A 87 -24.91 -2.35 12.40
CA HIS A 87 -26.34 -2.30 12.18
C HIS A 87 -26.86 -0.94 12.57
N TYR A 88 -27.69 -0.34 11.71
CA TYR A 88 -28.28 0.98 11.90
C TYR A 88 -29.74 0.82 12.29
N PHE A 89 -30.12 1.48 13.38
CA PHE A 89 -31.46 1.53 13.90
C PHE A 89 -31.91 2.96 14.02
N ARG A 90 -33.24 3.19 13.92
CA ARG A 90 -33.85 4.48 14.16
C ARG A 90 -35.11 4.32 15.03
N LYS A 91 -35.45 5.36 15.79
CA LYS A 91 -36.67 5.47 16.57
C LYS A 91 -37.25 6.88 16.39
N PRO A 92 -38.58 7.07 16.21
CA PRO A 92 -39.17 8.42 16.17
C PRO A 92 -38.79 9.23 17.41
N TYR A 93 -38.44 10.50 17.21
CA TYR A 93 -38.17 11.40 18.31
C TYR A 93 -39.50 11.98 18.84
N GLU A 94 -39.70 11.92 20.13
CA GLU A 94 -40.85 12.47 20.84
C GLU A 94 -40.36 13.48 21.89
N GLU A 95 -41.04 14.65 21.99
CA GLU A 95 -40.70 15.64 23.01
C GLU A 95 -41.08 15.13 24.41
N GLY A 96 -40.20 15.38 25.38
CA GLY A 96 -40.44 14.99 26.77
C GLY A 96 -39.91 13.60 27.14
N ILE A 97 -39.43 12.80 26.17
CA ILE A 97 -38.77 11.52 26.46
C ILE A 97 -37.32 11.79 26.86
N GLU A 98 -36.88 11.16 27.94
CA GLU A 98 -35.50 11.26 28.42
C GLU A 98 -34.51 10.68 27.42
N PRO A 99 -33.36 11.33 27.20
CA PRO A 99 -32.32 10.82 26.25
C PRO A 99 -31.84 9.40 26.54
N SER A 100 -31.99 8.93 27.77
CA SER A 100 -31.64 7.56 28.20
C SER A 100 -32.58 6.51 27.60
N GLU A 101 -33.80 6.83 27.24
CA GLU A 101 -34.78 5.93 26.63
C GLU A 101 -34.50 5.69 25.13
N TYR A 102 -33.69 6.58 24.54
CA TYR A 102 -33.20 6.44 23.18
C TYR A 102 -31.85 5.68 23.09
N ARG A 103 -31.53 4.87 24.10
CA ARG A 103 -30.32 4.02 24.08
C ARG A 103 -30.69 2.57 23.84
N ILE A 104 -30.06 1.96 22.87
CA ILE A 104 -30.11 0.49 22.64
C ILE A 104 -29.53 -0.23 23.85
N TYR A 105 -28.44 0.29 24.40
CA TYR A 105 -27.77 -0.28 25.58
C TYR A 105 -28.10 0.55 26.82
N THR A 106 -28.94 0.02 27.67
CA THR A 106 -29.37 0.66 28.92
C THR A 106 -28.42 0.39 30.09
N ASP A 107 -27.63 -0.70 29.99
CA ASP A 107 -26.67 -1.08 31.02
C ASP A 107 -25.23 -1.12 30.45
N LYS A 108 -24.25 -0.92 31.35
CA LYS A 108 -22.83 -0.88 31.01
C LYS A 108 -22.29 -2.25 30.53
N GLN A 109 -22.90 -3.34 30.99
CA GLN A 109 -22.42 -4.69 30.65
C GLN A 109 -22.70 -5.01 29.18
N SER A 110 -23.93 -4.76 28.72
CA SER A 110 -24.33 -4.97 27.32
C SER A 110 -23.55 -4.09 26.37
N LEU A 111 -23.34 -2.83 26.72
CA LEU A 111 -22.48 -1.90 25.95
C LEU A 111 -21.03 -2.43 25.86
N CYS A 112 -20.46 -2.88 26.99
CA CYS A 112 -19.11 -3.45 27.00
C CYS A 112 -19.03 -4.74 26.17
N GLN A 113 -20.07 -5.59 26.15
CA GLN A 113 -20.13 -6.79 25.34
C GLN A 113 -20.10 -6.44 23.84
N MET A 114 -20.91 -5.49 23.40
CA MET A 114 -20.89 -4.98 22.03
C MET A 114 -19.49 -4.46 21.68
N GLN A 115 -18.94 -3.57 22.50
CA GLN A 115 -17.60 -3.03 22.27
C GLN A 115 -16.52 -4.12 22.23
N ASN A 116 -16.57 -5.15 23.05
CA ASN A 116 -15.60 -6.25 23.07
C ASN A 116 -15.58 -7.06 21.78
N ARG A 117 -16.71 -7.16 21.06
CA ARG A 117 -16.78 -7.88 19.79
C ARG A 117 -15.81 -7.24 18.77
N TRP A 118 -15.93 -5.94 18.51
CA TRP A 118 -15.08 -5.28 17.54
C TRP A 118 -13.68 -4.93 18.10
N LEU A 119 -13.53 -4.69 19.42
CA LEU A 119 -12.21 -4.46 20.03
C LEU A 119 -11.28 -5.66 19.87
N ARG A 120 -11.83 -6.87 19.88
CA ARG A 120 -11.05 -8.09 19.66
C ARG A 120 -10.43 -8.08 18.25
N ILE A 121 -11.20 -7.71 17.24
CA ILE A 121 -10.75 -7.63 15.85
C ILE A 121 -9.66 -6.54 15.71
N ILE A 122 -9.91 -5.34 16.27
CA ILE A 122 -8.93 -4.24 16.24
C ILE A 122 -7.66 -4.60 16.99
N GLY A 123 -7.77 -5.31 18.13
CA GLY A 123 -6.61 -5.76 18.90
C GLY A 123 -5.73 -6.72 18.11
N VAL A 124 -6.32 -7.65 17.37
CA VAL A 124 -5.59 -8.56 16.47
C VAL A 124 -4.91 -7.77 15.35
N LEU A 125 -5.63 -6.86 14.68
CA LEU A 125 -5.05 -6.03 13.62
C LEU A 125 -3.91 -5.14 14.15
N PHE A 126 -4.08 -4.55 15.34
CA PHE A 126 -3.01 -3.78 15.99
C PHE A 126 -1.76 -4.63 16.21
N ALA A 127 -1.91 -5.85 16.73
CA ALA A 127 -0.79 -6.76 16.93
C ALA A 127 -0.10 -7.13 15.60
N VAL A 128 -0.88 -7.47 14.57
CA VAL A 128 -0.35 -7.81 13.23
C VAL A 128 0.43 -6.64 12.64
N TYR A 129 -0.14 -5.43 12.59
CA TYR A 129 0.56 -4.27 12.03
C TYR A 129 1.78 -3.84 12.85
N THR A 130 1.76 -4.06 14.17
CA THR A 130 2.95 -3.81 15.02
C THR A 130 4.08 -4.78 14.71
N VAL A 131 3.76 -6.05 14.49
CA VAL A 131 4.75 -7.07 14.07
C VAL A 131 5.28 -6.75 12.68
N MET A 132 4.40 -6.42 11.71
CA MET A 132 4.82 -6.03 10.37
C MET A 132 5.73 -4.80 10.40
N PHE A 133 5.38 -3.79 11.19
CA PHE A 133 6.25 -2.62 11.39
C PHE A 133 7.65 -3.02 11.87
N ALA A 134 7.74 -3.89 12.88
CA ALA A 134 9.04 -4.33 13.41
C ALA A 134 9.85 -5.10 12.37
N LEU A 135 9.22 -6.01 11.61
CA LEU A 135 9.89 -6.80 10.56
C LEU A 135 10.39 -5.90 9.42
N TYR A 136 9.54 -5.01 8.91
CA TYR A 136 9.92 -4.08 7.83
C TYR A 136 10.98 -3.07 8.28
N LEU A 137 10.95 -2.65 9.55
CA LEU A 137 11.98 -1.77 10.08
C LEU A 137 13.35 -2.48 10.15
N ILE A 138 13.38 -3.76 10.59
CA ILE A 138 14.60 -4.57 10.58
C ILE A 138 15.12 -4.72 9.14
N LEU A 139 14.24 -5.07 8.20
CA LEU A 139 14.60 -5.22 6.79
C LEU A 139 15.12 -3.90 6.21
N ALA A 140 14.48 -2.77 6.50
CA ALA A 140 14.91 -1.45 6.07
C ALA A 140 16.35 -1.11 6.53
N PHE A 141 16.71 -1.46 7.77
CA PHE A 141 18.08 -1.28 8.26
C PHE A 141 19.10 -2.27 7.67
N GLN A 142 18.65 -3.43 7.20
CA GLN A 142 19.53 -4.41 6.53
C GLN A 142 19.81 -4.04 5.08
N THR A 143 18.81 -3.53 4.38
CA THR A 143 18.90 -3.20 2.94
C THR A 143 19.27 -1.76 2.67
N LEU A 144 18.99 -0.86 3.62
CA LEU A 144 19.06 0.61 3.50
C LEU A 144 18.22 1.19 2.35
N GLU A 145 17.22 0.43 1.90
CA GLU A 145 16.34 0.80 0.81
C GLU A 145 15.28 1.83 1.23
N PRO A 146 15.20 3.00 0.57
CA PRO A 146 14.24 4.06 0.93
C PRO A 146 12.78 3.61 0.84
N SER A 147 12.43 2.77 -0.13
CA SER A 147 11.08 2.23 -0.29
C SER A 147 10.63 1.40 0.91
N ILE A 148 11.51 0.55 1.45
CA ILE A 148 11.24 -0.31 2.62
C ILE A 148 11.07 0.54 3.89
N PHE A 149 11.84 1.63 4.05
CA PHE A 149 11.61 2.59 5.12
C PHE A 149 10.23 3.25 5.04
N MET A 150 9.78 3.62 3.83
CA MET A 150 8.44 4.19 3.62
C MET A 150 7.34 3.16 3.92
N GLU A 151 7.49 1.91 3.50
CA GLU A 151 6.55 0.82 3.81
C GLU A 151 6.49 0.56 5.32
N SER A 152 7.63 0.54 6.02
CA SER A 152 7.63 0.45 7.49
C SER A 152 6.85 1.60 8.13
N GLY A 153 6.97 2.82 7.59
CA GLY A 153 6.20 4.00 8.01
C GLY A 153 4.68 3.83 7.85
N VAL A 154 4.22 3.15 6.79
CA VAL A 154 2.81 2.80 6.61
C VAL A 154 2.31 1.91 7.76
N PHE A 155 3.05 0.83 8.07
CA PHE A 155 2.69 -0.07 9.17
C PHE A 155 2.75 0.62 10.54
N ALA A 156 3.72 1.52 10.75
CA ALA A 156 3.79 2.34 11.96
C ALA A 156 2.55 3.22 12.11
N LEU A 157 2.13 3.93 11.07
CA LEU A 157 0.97 4.81 11.08
C LEU A 157 -0.32 4.04 11.35
N LEU A 158 -0.49 2.88 10.71
CA LEU A 158 -1.63 1.99 10.96
C LEU A 158 -1.65 1.49 12.41
N SER A 159 -0.51 1.02 12.92
CA SER A 159 -0.38 0.54 14.30
C SER A 159 -0.68 1.66 15.31
N ILE A 160 -0.12 2.84 15.13
CA ILE A 160 -0.39 4.00 16.00
C ILE A 160 -1.87 4.35 15.98
N THR A 161 -2.49 4.40 14.82
CA THR A 161 -3.92 4.73 14.66
C THR A 161 -4.81 3.74 15.41
N LEU A 162 -4.57 2.44 15.23
CA LEU A 162 -5.32 1.38 15.93
C LEU A 162 -5.07 1.41 17.44
N GLY A 163 -3.81 1.63 17.86
CA GLY A 163 -3.43 1.73 19.27
C GLY A 163 -4.11 2.92 19.96
N LEU A 164 -4.17 4.08 19.32
CA LEU A 164 -4.91 5.25 19.84
C LEU A 164 -6.41 4.97 19.92
N GLY A 165 -7.00 4.28 18.94
CA GLY A 165 -8.38 3.84 18.97
C GLY A 165 -8.68 2.92 20.17
N LEU A 166 -7.85 1.91 20.40
CA LEU A 166 -7.95 1.01 21.56
C LEU A 166 -7.85 1.78 22.88
N LEU A 167 -6.86 2.67 23.01
CA LEU A 167 -6.68 3.50 24.19
C LEU A 167 -7.87 4.42 24.43
N SER A 168 -8.47 4.97 23.36
CA SER A 168 -9.67 5.81 23.44
C SER A 168 -10.80 5.09 24.17
N ILE A 169 -11.15 3.89 23.74
CA ILE A 169 -12.23 3.10 24.32
C ILE A 169 -11.91 2.68 25.76
N ILE A 170 -10.69 2.24 26.03
CA ILE A 170 -10.27 1.88 27.39
C ILE A 170 -10.42 3.10 28.33
N ARG A 171 -10.06 4.30 27.87
CA ARG A 171 -10.23 5.54 28.65
C ARG A 171 -11.70 5.92 28.81
N SER A 172 -12.50 5.83 27.74
CA SER A 172 -13.96 6.10 27.78
C SER A 172 -14.65 5.20 28.81
N ARG A 173 -14.34 3.89 28.83
CA ARG A 173 -14.87 2.95 29.85
C ARG A 173 -14.54 3.33 31.29
N ARG A 174 -13.41 4.04 31.50
CA ARG A 174 -12.97 4.56 32.80
C ARG A 174 -13.52 5.96 33.10
N GLY A 175 -14.44 6.50 32.27
CA GLY A 175 -15.01 7.84 32.42
C GLY A 175 -14.00 8.97 32.15
N LYS A 176 -12.87 8.71 31.50
CA LYS A 176 -11.86 9.72 31.19
C LYS A 176 -12.08 10.26 29.77
N LYS A 177 -12.09 11.61 29.62
CA LYS A 177 -12.16 12.23 28.28
C LYS A 177 -10.95 11.81 27.41
N THR A 178 -11.21 11.47 26.16
CA THR A 178 -10.20 11.13 25.17
C THR A 178 -9.81 12.37 24.39
N ALA A 179 -8.60 12.88 24.62
CA ALA A 179 -8.11 14.12 24.00
C ALA A 179 -7.26 13.91 22.72
N LEU A 180 -6.96 12.65 22.34
CA LEU A 180 -5.93 12.34 21.31
C LEU A 180 -6.46 11.33 20.26
N LEU A 181 -7.54 11.64 19.57
CA LEU A 181 -7.96 10.88 18.41
C LEU A 181 -7.56 11.65 17.15
N ILE A 182 -6.65 11.08 16.37
CA ILE A 182 -6.48 11.50 14.98
C ILE A 182 -7.66 10.89 14.22
N PRO A 183 -8.53 11.70 13.59
CA PRO A 183 -9.68 11.18 12.85
C PRO A 183 -9.23 10.23 11.74
N ILE A 184 -9.93 9.11 11.59
CA ILE A 184 -9.66 8.13 10.52
C ILE A 184 -9.68 8.79 9.12
N GLN A 185 -10.46 9.85 8.96
CA GLN A 185 -10.53 10.67 7.75
C GLN A 185 -9.20 11.32 7.35
N ILE A 186 -8.27 11.48 8.29
CA ILE A 186 -6.92 12.02 8.04
C ILE A 186 -5.91 10.87 7.88
N THR A 187 -5.97 9.87 8.75
CA THR A 187 -4.99 8.78 8.74
C THR A 187 -5.12 7.89 7.51
N LEU A 188 -6.34 7.58 7.06
CA LEU A 188 -6.56 6.73 5.90
C LEU A 188 -5.99 7.31 4.59
N PRO A 189 -6.28 8.58 4.20
CA PRO A 189 -5.66 9.18 3.03
C PRO A 189 -4.14 9.33 3.16
N ALA A 190 -3.64 9.71 4.35
CA ALA A 190 -2.20 9.82 4.57
C ALA A 190 -1.47 8.49 4.36
N THR A 191 -2.02 7.40 4.90
CA THR A 191 -1.49 6.04 4.71
C THR A 191 -1.47 5.65 3.23
N LEU A 192 -2.56 5.95 2.50
CA LEU A 192 -2.66 5.65 1.07
C LEU A 192 -1.62 6.44 0.25
N VAL A 193 -1.43 7.74 0.56
CA VAL A 193 -0.42 8.57 -0.12
C VAL A 193 0.98 8.02 0.12
N ILE A 194 1.34 7.70 1.37
CA ILE A 194 2.66 7.13 1.70
C ILE A 194 2.86 5.82 0.96
N PHE A 195 1.85 4.93 0.94
CA PHE A 195 1.92 3.64 0.27
C PHE A 195 2.12 3.77 -1.25
N ILE A 196 1.36 4.67 -1.91
CA ILE A 196 1.52 4.95 -3.34
C ILE A 196 2.92 5.51 -3.61
N THR A 197 3.40 6.43 -2.77
CA THR A 197 4.75 7.00 -2.92
C THR A 197 5.82 5.92 -2.75
N ALA A 198 5.66 4.98 -1.81
CA ALA A 198 6.58 3.86 -1.64
C ALA A 198 6.65 2.97 -2.89
N ILE A 199 5.49 2.65 -3.49
CA ILE A 199 5.43 1.89 -4.76
C ILE A 199 6.14 2.65 -5.88
N LEU A 200 5.91 3.96 -6.00
CA LEU A 200 6.56 4.78 -7.01
C LEU A 200 8.09 4.82 -6.80
N VAL A 201 8.54 5.02 -5.57
CA VAL A 201 9.98 5.01 -5.24
C VAL A 201 10.59 3.64 -5.54
N ALA A 202 9.92 2.55 -5.17
CA ALA A 202 10.37 1.20 -5.51
C ALA A 202 10.42 0.96 -7.03
N GLY A 203 9.44 1.47 -7.77
CA GLY A 203 9.37 1.32 -9.23
C GLY A 203 10.35 2.19 -10.02
N PHE A 204 10.71 3.37 -9.49
CA PHE A 204 11.65 4.30 -10.14
C PHE A 204 13.07 4.25 -9.55
N GLY A 205 13.26 3.56 -8.40
CA GLY A 205 14.47 3.63 -7.60
C GLY A 205 15.59 2.68 -7.98
N HIS A 206 15.41 1.74 -8.92
CA HIS A 206 16.31 0.60 -9.05
C HIS A 206 16.87 0.29 -10.43
N THR A 207 17.12 1.32 -11.23
CA THR A 207 18.04 1.16 -12.37
C THR A 207 19.17 2.17 -12.23
N GLN A 208 20.09 1.94 -11.28
CA GLN A 208 21.35 2.67 -11.31
C GLN A 208 22.20 2.05 -12.42
N VAL A 209 22.59 2.88 -13.40
CA VAL A 209 23.58 2.48 -14.37
C VAL A 209 24.91 2.35 -13.65
N LEU A 210 25.40 1.13 -13.53
CA LEU A 210 26.70 0.84 -12.93
C LEU A 210 27.84 1.18 -13.89
N TYR A 211 27.66 0.79 -15.15
CA TYR A 211 28.63 1.02 -16.19
C TYR A 211 27.93 1.16 -17.54
N GLU A 212 28.33 2.18 -18.32
CA GLU A 212 27.83 2.45 -19.66
C GLU A 212 28.99 2.67 -20.60
N GLU A 213 28.96 2.06 -21.75
CA GLU A 213 29.93 2.26 -22.81
C GLU A 213 29.23 2.28 -24.16
N ASN A 214 29.56 3.28 -24.95
CA ASN A 214 29.05 3.44 -26.30
C ASN A 214 30.23 3.78 -27.21
N PHE A 215 30.44 2.96 -28.21
CA PHE A 215 31.46 3.23 -29.20
C PHE A 215 31.06 2.77 -30.60
N THR A 216 31.60 3.49 -31.58
CA THR A 216 31.52 3.10 -33.00
C THR A 216 32.89 3.19 -33.58
N TYR A 217 33.37 2.06 -34.12
CA TYR A 217 34.64 2.01 -34.84
C TYR A 217 34.39 1.84 -36.33
N ILE A 218 35.14 2.63 -37.11
CA ILE A 218 35.18 2.56 -38.56
C ILE A 218 36.61 2.11 -38.95
N ASN A 219 36.75 1.11 -39.83
CA ASN A 219 38.05 0.55 -40.26
C ASN A 219 38.84 -0.12 -39.13
N MET A 220 38.22 -1.07 -38.40
CA MET A 220 38.98 -1.89 -37.48
C MET A 220 39.96 -2.77 -38.23
N GLU A 221 41.28 -2.55 -38.04
CA GLU A 221 42.29 -3.53 -38.40
C GLU A 221 42.14 -4.74 -37.48
N GLN A 222 42.44 -5.95 -38.02
CA GLN A 222 42.37 -7.20 -37.26
C GLN A 222 43.33 -7.16 -36.08
N ASN A 223 42.88 -6.63 -34.95
CA ASN A 223 43.64 -6.58 -33.73
C ASN A 223 43.36 -7.83 -32.92
N LYS A 224 44.40 -8.65 -32.72
CA LYS A 224 44.37 -9.83 -31.85
C LYS A 224 44.24 -9.49 -30.36
N LEU A 225 44.23 -8.19 -29.99
CA LEU A 225 44.11 -7.71 -28.64
C LEU A 225 42.69 -7.22 -28.39
N PRO A 226 42.08 -7.58 -27.25
CA PRO A 226 40.77 -7.09 -26.90
C PRO A 226 40.79 -5.57 -26.68
N ILE A 227 39.71 -4.92 -27.06
CA ILE A 227 39.42 -3.57 -26.57
C ILE A 227 38.94 -3.74 -25.14
N SER A 228 39.62 -3.09 -24.21
CA SER A 228 39.24 -3.11 -22.80
C SER A 228 38.41 -1.88 -22.46
N SER A 229 37.31 -2.10 -21.75
CA SER A 229 36.52 -1.03 -21.12
C SER A 229 37.21 -0.48 -19.88
N GLY A 230 36.60 0.55 -19.29
CA GLY A 230 36.94 0.98 -17.94
C GLY A 230 36.63 -0.10 -16.90
N GLU A 231 37.30 -0.01 -15.76
CA GLU A 231 37.04 -0.88 -14.60
C GLU A 231 35.80 -0.40 -13.83
N TYR A 232 34.98 -1.33 -13.34
CA TYR A 232 33.84 -1.05 -12.50
C TYR A 232 33.77 -2.03 -11.32
N THR A 233 33.16 -1.60 -10.22
CA THR A 233 33.07 -2.37 -8.99
C THR A 233 31.66 -2.92 -8.79
N VAL A 234 31.58 -4.21 -8.50
CA VAL A 234 30.36 -4.97 -8.25
C VAL A 234 30.22 -5.22 -6.75
N ASP A 235 29.07 -4.86 -6.17
CA ASP A 235 28.77 -5.04 -4.75
C ASP A 235 28.11 -6.39 -4.46
N ARG A 236 28.28 -6.86 -3.23
CA ARG A 236 27.72 -8.14 -2.79
C ARG A 236 26.19 -8.04 -2.63
N GLY A 237 25.48 -9.03 -3.19
CA GLY A 237 24.05 -9.21 -2.96
C GLY A 237 23.15 -8.32 -3.83
N ARG A 238 23.72 -7.72 -4.89
CA ARG A 238 22.99 -6.97 -5.91
C ARG A 238 22.70 -7.85 -7.12
N GLU A 239 21.58 -7.56 -7.78
CA GLU A 239 21.23 -8.16 -9.06
C GLU A 239 21.63 -7.19 -10.17
N TYR A 240 22.36 -7.71 -11.16
CA TYR A 240 22.82 -6.91 -12.30
C TYR A 240 22.08 -7.32 -13.56
N ARG A 241 21.79 -6.33 -14.40
CA ARG A 241 21.08 -6.50 -15.66
C ARG A 241 21.82 -5.81 -16.77
N LEU A 242 21.89 -6.48 -17.93
CA LEU A 242 22.59 -6.04 -19.11
C LEU A 242 21.59 -5.61 -20.18
N ASP A 243 21.76 -4.39 -20.68
CA ASP A 243 21.23 -3.96 -21.96
C ASP A 243 22.42 -3.91 -22.95
N LEU A 244 22.28 -4.53 -24.07
CA LEU A 244 23.31 -4.61 -25.09
C LEU A 244 22.69 -4.49 -26.48
N GLU A 245 23.11 -3.48 -27.21
CA GLU A 245 22.88 -3.38 -28.66
C GLU A 245 24.23 -3.43 -29.37
N MET A 246 24.40 -4.40 -30.27
CA MET A 246 25.65 -4.64 -30.95
C MET A 246 25.40 -4.95 -32.42
N ASP A 247 26.18 -4.34 -33.27
CA ASP A 247 26.28 -4.63 -34.69
C ASP A 247 27.77 -4.71 -35.07
N ALA A 248 28.22 -5.90 -35.43
CA ALA A 248 29.60 -6.17 -35.79
C ALA A 248 29.85 -6.11 -37.32
N GLY A 249 28.86 -5.61 -38.09
CA GLY A 249 28.97 -5.53 -39.56
C GLY A 249 29.19 -6.93 -40.19
N ASP A 250 30.29 -7.05 -40.97
CA ASP A 250 30.62 -8.30 -41.66
C ASP A 250 31.38 -9.33 -40.78
N GLY A 251 31.58 -9.05 -39.50
CA GLY A 251 32.29 -9.91 -38.56
C GLY A 251 31.46 -10.44 -37.42
N GLU A 252 32.13 -11.02 -36.43
CA GLU A 252 31.57 -11.41 -35.16
C GLU A 252 32.30 -10.69 -34.03
N MET A 253 31.55 -10.30 -32.99
CA MET A 253 32.14 -9.76 -31.78
C MET A 253 31.85 -10.66 -30.61
N THR A 254 32.87 -10.91 -29.80
CA THR A 254 32.75 -11.55 -28.50
C THR A 254 32.89 -10.49 -27.40
N ILE A 255 31.94 -10.43 -26.53
CA ILE A 255 31.92 -9.56 -25.34
C ILE A 255 32.06 -10.42 -24.10
N ASN A 256 33.09 -10.15 -23.31
CA ASN A 256 33.37 -10.86 -22.05
C ASN A 256 33.37 -9.89 -20.89
N ILE A 257 32.57 -10.17 -19.86
CA ILE A 257 32.70 -9.52 -18.56
C ILE A 257 33.67 -10.35 -17.72
N VAL A 258 34.80 -9.77 -17.36
CA VAL A 258 35.92 -10.48 -16.73
C VAL A 258 36.27 -9.84 -15.40
N SER A 259 36.42 -10.65 -14.35
CA SER A 259 36.89 -10.19 -13.04
C SER A 259 38.38 -9.85 -13.03
N ASP A 260 38.86 -9.13 -12.04
CA ASP A 260 40.27 -8.82 -11.78
C ASP A 260 41.13 -10.09 -11.63
N THR A 261 40.52 -11.23 -11.25
CA THR A 261 41.18 -12.54 -11.19
C THR A 261 41.27 -13.25 -12.53
N GLY A 262 40.72 -12.66 -13.60
CA GLY A 262 40.69 -13.26 -14.97
C GLY A 262 39.54 -14.27 -15.19
N LYS A 263 38.60 -14.39 -14.24
CA LYS A 263 37.41 -15.25 -14.39
C LYS A 263 36.39 -14.58 -15.29
N VAL A 264 35.97 -15.25 -16.37
CA VAL A 264 34.87 -14.79 -17.23
C VAL A 264 33.53 -15.06 -16.50
N ALA A 265 32.79 -14.01 -16.24
CA ALA A 265 31.48 -14.08 -15.61
C ALA A 265 30.33 -14.09 -16.63
N TYR A 266 30.52 -13.45 -17.76
CA TYR A 266 29.55 -13.41 -18.85
C TYR A 266 30.32 -13.42 -20.19
N GLU A 267 29.83 -14.16 -21.17
CA GLU A 267 30.35 -14.22 -22.51
C GLU A 267 29.23 -14.28 -23.53
N LEU A 268 29.32 -13.45 -24.56
CA LEU A 268 28.42 -13.45 -25.70
C LEU A 268 29.21 -13.24 -26.99
N THR A 269 28.94 -14.09 -27.97
CA THR A 269 29.49 -13.94 -29.34
C THR A 269 28.32 -13.81 -30.31
N SER A 270 28.33 -12.77 -31.14
CA SER A 270 27.32 -12.54 -32.16
C SER A 270 27.80 -11.56 -33.22
N ALA A 271 27.26 -11.66 -34.42
CA ALA A 271 27.40 -10.64 -35.45
C ALA A 271 26.49 -9.43 -35.18
N GLN A 272 25.29 -9.70 -34.69
CA GLN A 272 24.31 -8.68 -34.32
C GLN A 272 23.44 -9.16 -33.15
N CYS A 273 23.26 -8.32 -32.16
CA CYS A 273 22.33 -8.65 -31.08
C CYS A 273 21.66 -7.37 -30.49
N SER A 274 20.46 -7.57 -29.97
CA SER A 274 19.75 -6.59 -29.15
C SER A 274 19.20 -7.32 -27.93
N ILE A 275 19.77 -7.05 -26.77
CA ILE A 275 19.43 -7.66 -25.49
C ILE A 275 18.96 -6.54 -24.57
N THR A 276 17.85 -6.75 -23.91
CA THR A 276 17.32 -5.80 -22.94
C THR A 276 16.99 -6.55 -21.66
N ASP A 277 17.43 -6.00 -20.53
CA ASP A 277 17.09 -6.46 -19.19
C ASP A 277 17.53 -7.93 -18.92
N GLN A 278 18.66 -8.34 -19.50
CA GLN A 278 19.24 -9.68 -19.30
C GLN A 278 19.89 -9.78 -17.92
N PRO A 279 19.49 -10.72 -17.04
CA PRO A 279 20.14 -10.90 -15.75
C PRO A 279 21.57 -11.43 -15.94
N VAL A 280 22.51 -10.82 -15.21
CA VAL A 280 23.91 -11.20 -15.18
C VAL A 280 24.33 -11.46 -13.73
N TYR A 281 24.88 -12.65 -13.48
CA TYR A 281 25.31 -13.05 -12.13
C TYR A 281 26.77 -12.68 -11.92
N LEU A 282 27.01 -11.63 -11.14
CA LEU A 282 28.35 -11.14 -10.80
C LEU A 282 28.59 -11.31 -9.29
N GLU A 283 29.77 -11.84 -8.96
CA GLU A 283 30.24 -11.91 -7.57
C GLU A 283 30.84 -10.56 -7.17
N GLN A 284 30.94 -10.27 -5.87
CA GLN A 284 31.59 -9.04 -5.40
C GLN A 284 33.03 -8.96 -5.90
N GLY A 285 33.42 -7.86 -6.53
CA GLY A 285 34.78 -7.65 -7.04
C GLY A 285 34.89 -6.52 -8.04
N GLN A 286 36.06 -6.40 -8.64
CA GLN A 286 36.31 -5.50 -9.75
C GLN A 286 36.17 -6.27 -11.06
N TYR A 287 35.59 -5.63 -12.05
CA TYR A 287 35.33 -6.20 -13.37
C TYR A 287 35.72 -5.21 -14.47
N GLN A 288 35.96 -5.76 -15.66
CA GLN A 288 36.13 -5.01 -16.90
C GLN A 288 35.41 -5.76 -18.03
N THR A 289 34.97 -5.03 -19.04
CA THR A 289 34.39 -5.63 -20.23
C THR A 289 35.47 -5.67 -21.33
N LEU A 290 35.64 -6.83 -21.95
CA LEU A 290 36.58 -7.05 -23.02
C LEU A 290 35.83 -7.36 -24.33
N TYR A 291 36.18 -6.66 -25.39
CA TYR A 291 35.56 -6.81 -26.69
C TYR A 291 36.61 -7.40 -27.67
N TYR A 292 36.27 -8.56 -28.24
CA TYR A 292 37.10 -9.24 -29.27
C TYR A 292 36.34 -9.18 -30.58
N TYR A 293 36.98 -8.64 -31.61
CA TYR A 293 36.41 -8.59 -32.95
C TYR A 293 37.08 -9.59 -33.84
N ASN A 294 36.32 -10.41 -34.58
CA ASN A 294 36.77 -11.40 -35.51
C ASN A 294 36.01 -11.27 -36.83
N PHE A 295 36.74 -11.22 -37.95
CA PHE A 295 36.16 -11.15 -39.29
C PHE A 295 36.94 -12.08 -40.24
N GLU A 296 36.23 -12.71 -41.19
CA GLU A 296 36.83 -13.62 -42.16
C GLU A 296 37.51 -12.88 -43.34
N GLN A 297 36.91 -11.75 -43.75
CA GLN A 297 37.45 -10.88 -44.81
C GLN A 297 37.31 -9.42 -44.42
N TYR A 298 38.43 -8.69 -44.44
CA TYR A 298 38.46 -7.27 -44.15
C TYR A 298 37.97 -6.46 -45.35
N ASP A 299 36.80 -5.77 -45.20
CA ASP A 299 36.34 -4.76 -46.13
C ASP A 299 36.33 -3.39 -45.42
N PRO A 300 37.28 -2.48 -45.77
CA PRO A 300 37.39 -1.19 -45.12
C PRO A 300 36.16 -0.28 -45.30
N MET A 301 35.26 -0.58 -46.23
CA MET A 301 34.05 0.18 -46.46
C MET A 301 32.87 -0.26 -45.60
N ASN A 302 32.84 -1.54 -45.18
CA ASN A 302 31.70 -2.13 -44.45
C ASN A 302 32.03 -2.60 -43.03
N SER A 303 33.30 -2.57 -42.62
CA SER A 303 33.71 -2.97 -41.27
C SER A 303 33.44 -1.87 -40.25
N GLN A 304 32.17 -1.58 -40.03
CA GLN A 304 31.71 -0.69 -38.96
C GLN A 304 31.21 -1.56 -37.81
N VAL A 305 31.69 -1.28 -36.61
CA VAL A 305 31.23 -1.94 -35.37
C VAL A 305 30.60 -0.90 -34.50
N ARG A 306 29.40 -1.19 -34.04
CA ARG A 306 28.68 -0.37 -33.03
C ARG A 306 28.40 -1.23 -31.82
N VAL A 307 28.66 -0.69 -30.65
CA VAL A 307 28.33 -1.29 -29.37
C VAL A 307 27.72 -0.22 -28.46
N ASP A 308 26.55 -0.52 -27.93
CA ASP A 308 25.91 0.17 -26.84
C ASP A 308 25.75 -0.83 -25.68
N PHE A 309 26.56 -0.71 -24.64
CA PHE A 309 26.61 -1.59 -23.48
C PHE A 309 26.22 -0.83 -22.25
N VAL A 310 25.20 -1.29 -21.53
CA VAL A 310 24.76 -0.70 -20.26
C VAL A 310 24.56 -1.81 -19.25
N LEU A 311 25.35 -1.78 -18.18
CA LEU A 311 25.18 -2.64 -17.01
C LEU A 311 24.46 -1.84 -15.92
N LYS A 312 23.33 -2.38 -15.49
CA LYS A 312 22.44 -1.76 -14.48
C LYS A 312 22.44 -2.59 -13.21
N GLU A 313 22.23 -1.92 -12.10
CA GLU A 313 21.97 -2.48 -10.78
C GLU A 313 20.48 -2.44 -10.45
#